data_2515492a11ab372c669c256fe7ed5d7f
#
_entry.id   2515492a11ab372c669c256fe7ed5d7f
#
_cell.length_a   1.000
_cell.length_b   1.000
_cell.length_c   1.000
_cell.angle_alpha   90.00
_cell.angle_beta   90.00
_cell.angle_gamma   90.00
#
_symmetry.space_group_name_H-M   'P 1'
#
loop_
_entity.id
_entity.type
_entity.pdbx_description
1 polymer ?
#
loop_
_entity_poly.entity_id
_entity_poly.type
_entity_poly.pdbx_seq_one_letter_code
_entity_poly.pdbx_strand_id
1 'polypeptide(L)'
;MYRKDTKGVEAIFLDPNTFSKKGTTSLGGVDFSKDGSKVAYSISEGGSDWRKVILMDAETKKILEDTLVDVKFSGVSWKGNEGFYYSSYDKPKGSELSAKTDQHKLYFHKLGTSQKEDKVIFGLDQKRRYVGGYVTEDNRFLVISAANSTYGNELYIQDLTKPNSPLIRIVDNFNSDNNIIENEGDKLFIETDLNAPNKRIVTVDAKNPKPENWKDFIPETENVLSPNTGSGYIFASYMKDAVSVIKQYDYSGKFIREIQLPGVGTAGGFGGKKAEKTLYYSFTNYTTPGSIFAFEPNSGKSEVYEKPKVDFKTEDYVSTQVFYKSKDGTKIPMIITHKKGVKLNGKNPTILYAYGGFNVSLTPSFNIANAIWMENGGVYAVANLRGGGEYGKKWHDAGTKMQKRNCFDDFIAAAEYLIAQKYTSSDFLAIRGGSNGGLLVGATMTIRPDLMKVALPAVGVMDMLRYHTFTSGAGWAFDFGTSQDSKEMFEYIKGYSPINNVKKGTHYPATLVTTGDHDDRVVPAHSFKFAAELQDKQSGVNPVLIRIDVNAGHGAGKSVAATIQENVDIQAFTLYSMGFKELPKL
;
A
#
# COMPACT_ATOMS: atom_id res chain seq x y z
N MET A 1 0.56 20.90 9.17
CA MET A 1 -0.11 21.84 10.13
C MET A 1 -0.02 21.24 11.51
N TYR A 2 -0.09 22.03 12.56
CA TYR A 2 -0.23 21.56 13.95
C TYR A 2 -1.13 22.54 14.72
N ARG A 3 -1.70 22.07 15.83
CA ARG A 3 -2.38 22.87 16.84
C ARG A 3 -1.72 22.61 18.19
N LYS A 4 -1.64 23.60 19.07
CA LYS A 4 -1.12 23.40 20.44
C LYS A 4 -2.06 22.56 21.30
N ASP A 5 -3.35 22.61 21.00
CA ASP A 5 -4.41 21.79 21.59
C ASP A 5 -5.56 21.63 20.58
N THR A 6 -6.60 20.88 20.94
CA THR A 6 -7.74 20.60 20.05
C THR A 6 -8.53 21.84 19.60
N LYS A 7 -8.37 22.98 20.27
CA LYS A 7 -9.05 24.26 20.01
C LYS A 7 -8.07 25.34 19.52
N GLY A 8 -6.79 25.06 19.50
CA GLY A 8 -5.74 26.00 19.10
C GLY A 8 -5.83 26.39 17.63
N VAL A 9 -5.30 27.57 17.32
CA VAL A 9 -5.17 28.02 15.92
C VAL A 9 -4.15 27.14 15.20
N GLU A 10 -4.47 26.73 13.99
CA GLU A 10 -3.55 25.98 13.13
C GLU A 10 -2.34 26.83 12.74
N ALA A 11 -1.17 26.23 12.82
CA ALA A 11 0.06 26.81 12.35
C ALA A 11 0.84 25.82 11.48
N ILE A 12 1.65 26.32 10.55
CA ILE A 12 2.52 25.49 9.73
C ILE A 12 3.64 24.94 10.62
N PHE A 13 3.73 23.61 10.70
CA PHE A 13 4.82 22.92 11.37
C PHE A 13 5.96 22.63 10.40
N LEU A 14 5.68 21.90 9.33
CA LEU A 14 6.56 21.65 8.19
C LEU A 14 5.80 22.00 6.91
N ASP A 15 6.46 22.65 5.97
CA ASP A 15 5.92 22.95 4.65
C ASP A 15 6.75 22.25 3.57
N PRO A 16 6.30 21.10 3.04
CA PRO A 16 7.02 20.38 2.00
C PRO A 16 7.25 21.20 0.71
N ASN A 17 6.43 22.22 0.45
CA ASN A 17 6.62 23.09 -0.72
C ASN A 17 7.92 23.89 -0.65
N THR A 18 8.50 24.05 0.54
CA THR A 18 9.75 24.76 0.74
C THR A 18 11.00 23.88 0.57
N PHE A 19 10.85 22.55 0.48
CA PHE A 19 11.97 21.62 0.42
C PHE A 19 12.74 21.68 -0.91
N SER A 20 12.06 21.99 -2.00
CA SER A 20 12.70 22.18 -3.31
C SER A 20 11.93 23.19 -4.17
N LYS A 21 12.68 23.96 -4.98
CA LYS A 21 12.07 24.94 -5.91
C LYS A 21 11.19 24.30 -6.99
N LYS A 22 11.46 23.05 -7.34
CA LYS A 22 10.74 22.30 -8.38
C LYS A 22 9.58 21.44 -7.83
N GLY A 23 9.41 21.37 -6.48
CA GLY A 23 8.39 20.52 -5.85
C GLY A 23 8.64 19.02 -6.04
N THR A 24 9.89 18.61 -6.28
CA THR A 24 10.27 17.19 -6.49
C THR A 24 10.76 16.51 -5.21
N THR A 25 10.80 17.24 -4.08
CA THR A 25 11.12 16.67 -2.76
C THR A 25 9.85 16.53 -1.96
N SER A 26 9.55 15.33 -1.53
CA SER A 26 8.35 15.00 -0.76
C SER A 26 8.68 14.67 0.69
N LEU A 27 7.76 15.05 1.60
CA LEU A 27 7.79 14.64 2.99
C LEU A 27 7.40 13.15 3.08
N GLY A 28 8.20 12.38 3.83
CA GLY A 28 7.90 11.00 4.22
C GLY A 28 7.27 10.92 5.61
N GLY A 29 7.83 10.11 6.50
CA GLY A 29 7.37 10.00 7.90
C GLY A 29 7.72 11.25 8.71
N VAL A 30 6.93 11.47 9.78
CA VAL A 30 7.19 12.48 10.83
C VAL A 30 6.98 11.78 12.16
N ASP A 31 8.05 11.60 12.91
CA ASP A 31 8.07 10.82 14.13
C ASP A 31 8.60 11.67 15.31
N PHE A 32 7.74 11.95 16.26
CA PHE A 32 8.12 12.69 17.47
C PHE A 32 8.78 11.78 18.50
N SER A 33 9.76 12.33 19.25
CA SER A 33 10.29 11.68 20.44
C SER A 33 9.16 11.43 21.46
N LYS A 34 9.39 10.51 22.41
CA LYS A 34 8.34 10.09 23.34
C LYS A 34 7.78 11.24 24.19
N ASP A 35 8.60 12.25 24.49
CA ASP A 35 8.20 13.48 25.21
C ASP A 35 7.71 14.59 24.27
N GLY A 36 7.79 14.40 22.96
CA GLY A 36 7.39 15.38 21.95
C GLY A 36 8.36 16.54 21.73
N SER A 37 9.53 16.57 22.40
CA SER A 37 10.47 17.68 22.31
C SER A 37 11.30 17.71 21.03
N LYS A 38 11.44 16.57 20.38
CA LYS A 38 12.20 16.40 19.13
C LYS A 38 11.35 15.71 18.07
N VAL A 39 11.70 15.95 16.82
CA VAL A 39 11.05 15.29 15.69
C VAL A 39 12.11 14.83 14.69
N ALA A 40 11.96 13.60 14.23
CA ALA A 40 12.65 13.07 13.07
C ALA A 40 11.66 13.04 11.90
N TYR A 41 12.01 13.69 10.79
CA TYR A 41 11.19 13.58 9.58
C TYR A 41 12.04 13.14 8.40
N SER A 42 11.45 12.37 7.51
CA SER A 42 12.15 11.88 6.33
C SER A 42 11.70 12.64 5.08
N ILE A 43 12.64 12.82 4.15
CA ILE A 43 12.38 13.39 2.83
C ILE A 43 12.83 12.43 1.74
N SER A 44 12.10 12.44 0.62
CA SER A 44 12.43 11.74 -0.61
C SER A 44 12.68 12.75 -1.71
N GLU A 45 13.81 12.64 -2.39
CA GLU A 45 14.17 13.48 -3.53
C GLU A 45 13.90 12.73 -4.83
N GLY A 46 13.25 13.38 -5.81
CA GLY A 46 12.90 12.75 -7.08
C GLY A 46 11.99 11.51 -6.95
N GLY A 47 11.30 11.35 -5.81
CA GLY A 47 10.44 10.21 -5.55
C GLY A 47 11.15 8.88 -5.30
N SER A 48 12.48 8.89 -5.11
CA SER A 48 13.27 7.70 -4.76
C SER A 48 12.84 7.10 -3.43
N ASP A 49 12.96 5.78 -3.29
CA ASP A 49 12.80 5.07 -2.02
C ASP A 49 13.99 5.29 -1.06
N TRP A 50 15.11 5.81 -1.56
CA TRP A 50 16.22 6.29 -0.72
C TRP A 50 15.84 7.62 -0.09
N ARG A 51 15.92 7.72 1.22
CA ARG A 51 15.48 8.87 2.01
C ARG A 51 16.61 9.46 2.82
N LYS A 52 16.43 10.73 3.17
CA LYS A 52 17.18 11.43 4.22
C LYS A 52 16.29 11.57 5.44
N VAL A 53 16.86 11.44 6.64
CA VAL A 53 16.19 11.71 7.91
C VAL A 53 16.80 12.94 8.56
N ILE A 54 15.96 13.91 8.87
CA ILE A 54 16.33 15.20 9.43
C ILE A 54 15.81 15.29 10.85
N LEU A 55 16.69 15.68 11.78
CA LEU A 55 16.37 15.87 13.18
C LEU A 55 16.17 17.34 13.48
N MET A 56 15.09 17.64 14.20
CA MET A 56 14.68 19.00 14.49
C MET A 56 14.13 19.10 15.91
N ASP A 57 14.43 20.20 16.59
CA ASP A 57 13.74 20.60 17.81
C ASP A 57 12.28 20.95 17.48
N ALA A 58 11.33 20.35 18.19
CA ALA A 58 9.92 20.46 17.84
C ALA A 58 9.32 21.84 18.14
N GLU A 59 9.87 22.58 19.11
CA GLU A 59 9.40 23.91 19.47
C GLU A 59 10.04 25.01 18.63
N THR A 60 11.37 25.03 18.59
CA THR A 60 12.15 26.07 17.90
C THR A 60 12.28 25.85 16.40
N LYS A 61 12.00 24.63 15.94
CA LYS A 61 12.19 24.16 14.54
C LYS A 61 13.65 24.22 14.06
N LYS A 62 14.59 24.31 14.98
CA LYS A 62 16.02 24.30 14.66
C LYS A 62 16.46 22.88 14.31
N ILE A 63 17.19 22.73 13.21
CA ILE A 63 17.86 21.47 12.87
C ILE A 63 18.94 21.20 13.92
N LEU A 64 18.94 19.99 14.48
CA LEU A 64 19.77 19.65 15.64
C LEU A 64 21.11 19.03 15.26
N GLU A 65 21.13 18.23 14.23
CA GLU A 65 22.26 17.37 13.87
C GLU A 65 22.41 17.24 12.36
N ASP A 66 23.45 16.52 11.94
CA ASP A 66 23.62 16.13 10.56
C ASP A 66 22.46 15.25 10.08
N THR A 67 22.09 15.44 8.83
CA THR A 67 21.05 14.64 8.18
C THR A 67 21.53 13.21 7.97
N LEU A 68 20.78 12.21 8.43
CA LEU A 68 21.02 10.82 8.05
C LEU A 68 20.68 10.64 6.57
N VAL A 69 21.53 9.94 5.85
CA VAL A 69 21.39 9.68 4.41
C VAL A 69 21.29 8.18 4.14
N ASP A 70 20.93 7.84 2.92
CA ASP A 70 20.88 6.44 2.46
C ASP A 70 19.99 5.55 3.33
N VAL A 71 18.83 6.07 3.76
CA VAL A 71 17.82 5.31 4.51
C VAL A 71 16.76 4.79 3.54
N LYS A 72 16.50 3.47 3.54
CA LYS A 72 15.54 2.87 2.61
C LYS A 72 14.66 1.86 3.30
N PHE A 73 13.35 1.91 3.01
CA PHE A 73 12.30 1.04 3.59
C PHE A 73 12.30 1.04 5.12
N SER A 74 12.35 2.22 5.71
CA SER A 74 12.41 2.41 7.15
C SER A 74 11.50 3.55 7.62
N GLY A 75 10.88 3.36 8.78
CA GLY A 75 10.43 4.41 9.67
C GLY A 75 11.51 4.74 10.70
N VAL A 76 11.19 5.64 11.62
CA VAL A 76 12.01 6.00 12.79
C VAL A 76 11.29 5.55 14.04
N SER A 77 11.96 4.86 14.95
CA SER A 77 11.39 4.46 16.24
C SER A 77 12.25 4.92 17.40
N TRP A 78 11.72 5.85 18.19
CA TRP A 78 12.42 6.48 19.30
C TRP A 78 12.62 5.56 20.50
N LYS A 79 13.83 5.57 21.07
CA LYS A 79 14.14 5.02 22.39
C LYS A 79 14.23 6.18 23.39
N GLY A 80 13.11 6.53 24.00
CA GLY A 80 13.04 7.74 24.84
C GLY A 80 13.56 8.96 24.09
N ASN A 81 14.56 9.64 24.67
CA ASN A 81 15.29 10.77 24.10
C ASN A 81 16.78 10.46 23.87
N GLU A 82 17.18 9.18 23.97
CA GLU A 82 18.59 8.78 23.74
C GLU A 82 18.95 8.73 22.27
N GLY A 83 17.99 8.38 21.42
CA GLY A 83 18.15 8.14 20.00
C GLY A 83 16.99 7.36 19.42
N PHE A 84 17.19 6.81 18.25
CA PHE A 84 16.15 6.06 17.55
C PHE A 84 16.71 4.92 16.71
N TYR A 85 15.86 3.95 16.44
CA TYR A 85 16.13 2.86 15.51
C TYR A 85 15.65 3.22 14.11
N TYR A 86 16.42 2.82 13.11
CA TYR A 86 16.08 2.89 11.69
C TYR A 86 16.74 1.74 10.93
N SER A 87 16.22 1.46 9.74
CA SER A 87 16.75 0.38 8.91
C SER A 87 17.23 0.90 7.56
N SER A 88 18.22 0.24 6.99
CA SER A 88 18.63 0.49 5.62
C SER A 88 19.45 -0.67 5.04
N TYR A 89 19.72 -0.57 3.73
CA TYR A 89 20.69 -1.40 3.02
C TYR A 89 22.04 -0.68 2.96
N ASP A 90 23.11 -1.44 2.77
CA ASP A 90 24.37 -0.85 2.33
C ASP A 90 24.15 -0.22 0.96
N LYS A 91 24.75 0.96 0.73
CA LYS A 91 24.68 1.64 -0.55
C LYS A 91 25.20 0.72 -1.66
N PRO A 92 24.39 0.45 -2.71
CA PRO A 92 24.82 -0.47 -3.73
C PRO A 92 25.97 0.11 -4.56
N LYS A 93 26.85 -0.77 -5.04
CA LYS A 93 27.86 -0.41 -6.04
C LYS A 93 27.18 -0.28 -7.41
N GLY A 94 27.35 0.84 -8.09
CA GLY A 94 26.74 1.12 -9.39
C GLY A 94 25.53 2.04 -9.30
N SER A 95 24.54 1.88 -10.17
CA SER A 95 23.36 2.74 -10.20
C SER A 95 22.43 2.47 -9.02
N GLU A 96 22.19 3.47 -8.18
CA GLU A 96 21.22 3.40 -7.08
C GLU A 96 19.79 3.11 -7.56
N LEU A 97 19.47 3.49 -8.80
CA LEU A 97 18.15 3.30 -9.40
C LEU A 97 17.89 1.88 -9.89
N SER A 98 18.91 1.04 -10.04
CA SER A 98 18.73 -0.30 -10.59
C SER A 98 19.48 -1.41 -9.86
N ALA A 99 20.48 -1.06 -9.06
CA ALA A 99 21.28 -2.05 -8.35
C ALA A 99 20.48 -2.79 -7.29
N LYS A 100 20.70 -4.09 -7.19
CA LYS A 100 19.99 -4.98 -6.25
C LYS A 100 20.29 -4.61 -4.80
N THR A 101 19.25 -4.54 -3.99
CA THR A 101 19.32 -4.43 -2.53
C THR A 101 18.85 -5.75 -1.92
N ASP A 102 19.63 -6.36 -1.02
CA ASP A 102 19.37 -7.74 -0.59
C ASP A 102 19.60 -8.01 0.91
N GLN A 103 20.40 -7.18 1.58
CA GLN A 103 20.69 -7.30 3.00
C GLN A 103 20.30 -6.03 3.74
N HIS A 104 19.15 -6.07 4.41
CA HIS A 104 18.66 -4.99 5.25
C HIS A 104 19.20 -5.13 6.66
N LYS A 105 19.52 -4.01 7.30
CA LYS A 105 20.08 -3.95 8.65
C LYS A 105 19.28 -2.97 9.49
N LEU A 106 19.14 -3.26 10.77
CA LEU A 106 18.60 -2.34 11.77
C LEU A 106 19.78 -1.64 12.47
N TYR A 107 19.71 -0.33 12.55
CA TYR A 107 20.69 0.54 13.20
C TYR A 107 20.08 1.25 14.40
N PHE A 108 20.93 1.65 15.34
CA PHE A 108 20.59 2.60 16.39
C PHE A 108 21.43 3.86 16.23
N HIS A 109 20.77 4.98 15.97
CA HIS A 109 21.38 6.30 15.95
C HIS A 109 21.25 6.95 17.31
N LYS A 110 22.40 7.27 17.94
CA LYS A 110 22.44 7.98 19.22
C LYS A 110 22.47 9.49 18.95
N LEU A 111 21.60 10.26 19.57
CA LEU A 111 21.59 11.72 19.43
C LEU A 111 22.93 12.35 19.77
N GLY A 112 23.37 13.34 18.98
CA GLY A 112 24.64 14.03 19.15
C GLY A 112 25.86 13.28 18.64
N THR A 113 25.67 12.18 17.87
CA THR A 113 26.76 11.45 17.23
C THR A 113 26.62 11.46 15.71
N SER A 114 27.70 11.19 15.01
CA SER A 114 27.69 11.05 13.55
C SER A 114 27.03 9.72 13.14
N GLN A 115 26.31 9.69 12.00
CA GLN A 115 25.75 8.46 11.42
C GLN A 115 26.78 7.34 11.24
N LYS A 116 28.05 7.68 11.05
CA LYS A 116 29.16 6.70 10.94
C LYS A 116 29.41 5.92 12.23
N GLU A 117 28.95 6.43 13.36
CA GLU A 117 29.06 5.80 14.68
C GLU A 117 27.87 4.93 15.02
N ASP A 118 26.87 4.87 14.12
CA ASP A 118 25.64 4.12 14.34
C ASP A 118 25.92 2.63 14.50
N LYS A 119 25.31 2.05 15.53
CA LYS A 119 25.49 0.64 15.83
C LYS A 119 24.51 -0.20 15.03
N VAL A 120 25.01 -1.21 14.34
CA VAL A 120 24.15 -2.25 13.76
C VAL A 120 23.61 -3.12 14.90
N ILE A 121 22.30 -3.16 15.02
CA ILE A 121 21.59 -3.93 16.05
C ILE A 121 21.21 -5.32 15.53
N PHE A 122 20.86 -5.41 14.24
CA PHE A 122 20.48 -6.66 13.60
C PHE A 122 20.84 -6.66 12.12
N GLY A 123 21.18 -7.84 11.57
CA GLY A 123 21.40 -8.04 10.14
C GLY A 123 22.88 -8.11 9.71
N LEU A 124 23.84 -8.19 10.65
CA LEU A 124 25.27 -8.47 10.32
C LEU A 124 25.44 -9.93 9.91
N ASP A 125 25.08 -10.85 10.81
CA ASP A 125 25.29 -12.29 10.62
C ASP A 125 24.10 -12.99 9.93
N GLN A 126 22.96 -12.33 9.91
CA GLN A 126 21.71 -12.86 9.38
C GLN A 126 21.24 -12.03 8.20
N LYS A 127 21.43 -12.57 7.01
CA LYS A 127 21.00 -11.90 5.78
C LYS A 127 19.48 -11.95 5.64
N ARG A 128 18.82 -10.79 5.73
CA ARG A 128 17.38 -10.62 5.52
C ARG A 128 17.12 -9.47 4.56
N ARG A 129 16.10 -9.60 3.72
CA ARG A 129 15.74 -8.57 2.75
C ARG A 129 14.98 -7.41 3.37
N TYR A 130 14.23 -7.69 4.41
CA TYR A 130 13.45 -6.67 5.12
C TYR A 130 13.66 -6.85 6.61
N VAL A 131 14.09 -5.80 7.28
CA VAL A 131 14.25 -5.76 8.73
C VAL A 131 13.61 -4.48 9.23
N GLY A 132 12.69 -4.56 10.17
CA GLY A 132 12.10 -3.43 10.87
C GLY A 132 12.32 -3.54 12.36
N GLY A 133 12.43 -2.41 13.04
CA GLY A 133 12.51 -2.39 14.49
C GLY A 133 11.69 -1.25 15.07
N TYR A 134 10.98 -1.51 16.16
CA TYR A 134 10.25 -0.47 16.90
C TYR A 134 10.28 -0.73 18.41
N VAL A 135 10.12 0.36 19.15
CA VAL A 135 10.11 0.36 20.61
C VAL A 135 8.67 0.46 21.10
N THR A 136 8.28 -0.42 22.03
CA THR A 136 6.95 -0.40 22.65
C THR A 136 6.65 0.94 23.32
N GLU A 137 5.36 1.26 23.54
CA GLU A 137 4.92 2.54 24.09
C GLU A 137 5.60 2.88 25.42
N ASP A 138 5.73 1.87 26.29
CA ASP A 138 6.36 1.98 27.61
C ASP A 138 7.90 2.02 27.58
N ASN A 139 8.53 2.04 26.40
CA ASN A 139 9.98 1.96 26.17
C ASN A 139 10.64 0.67 26.69
N ARG A 140 9.88 -0.37 26.95
CA ARG A 140 10.41 -1.59 27.54
C ARG A 140 11.05 -2.52 26.53
N PHE A 141 10.39 -2.77 25.41
CA PHE A 141 10.88 -3.73 24.42
C PHE A 141 11.25 -3.07 23.10
N LEU A 142 12.43 -3.44 22.58
CA LEU A 142 12.71 -3.37 21.15
C LEU A 142 12.13 -4.62 20.51
N VAL A 143 11.22 -4.44 19.56
CA VAL A 143 10.67 -5.51 18.73
C VAL A 143 11.35 -5.46 17.38
N ILE A 144 11.82 -6.61 16.86
CA ILE A 144 12.43 -6.72 15.53
C ILE A 144 11.64 -7.73 14.71
N SER A 145 11.24 -7.31 13.51
CA SER A 145 10.66 -8.15 12.47
C SER A 145 11.68 -8.31 11.35
N ALA A 146 11.94 -9.54 10.91
CA ALA A 146 12.90 -9.83 9.86
C ALA A 146 12.33 -10.82 8.85
N ALA A 147 12.31 -10.43 7.55
CA ALA A 147 11.68 -11.20 6.49
C ALA A 147 12.59 -11.35 5.26
N ASN A 148 12.37 -12.41 4.50
CA ASN A 148 13.06 -12.66 3.24
C ASN A 148 12.23 -12.27 2.01
N SER A 149 10.93 -12.10 2.17
CA SER A 149 10.00 -11.76 1.10
C SER A 149 8.84 -10.94 1.67
N THR A 150 7.80 -10.76 0.88
CA THR A 150 6.61 -9.97 1.18
C THR A 150 5.61 -10.66 2.14
N TYR A 151 5.90 -11.90 2.54
CA TYR A 151 5.10 -12.66 3.50
C TYR A 151 5.99 -13.50 4.40
N GLY A 152 5.58 -13.61 5.65
CA GLY A 152 6.24 -14.37 6.71
C GLY A 152 7.47 -13.70 7.29
N ASN A 153 7.52 -13.63 8.62
CA ASN A 153 8.63 -13.00 9.32
C ASN A 153 9.06 -13.75 10.58
N GLU A 154 10.35 -13.72 10.82
CA GLU A 154 10.90 -13.95 12.16
C GLU A 154 10.52 -12.77 13.07
N LEU A 155 10.31 -13.06 14.35
CA LEU A 155 9.96 -12.05 15.35
C LEU A 155 10.91 -12.18 16.55
N TYR A 156 11.42 -11.03 17.01
CA TYR A 156 12.35 -10.95 18.12
C TYR A 156 11.95 -9.83 19.08
N ILE A 157 12.35 -9.97 20.35
CA ILE A 157 12.28 -8.93 21.37
C ILE A 157 13.60 -8.78 22.13
N GLN A 158 13.87 -7.55 22.60
CA GLN A 158 14.94 -7.26 23.54
C GLN A 158 14.39 -6.35 24.66
N ASP A 159 14.61 -6.73 25.92
CA ASP A 159 14.21 -5.94 27.08
C ASP A 159 15.20 -4.78 27.29
N LEU A 160 14.81 -3.56 26.89
CA LEU A 160 15.63 -2.34 26.97
C LEU A 160 15.81 -1.81 28.40
N THR A 161 15.05 -2.31 29.38
CA THR A 161 15.19 -1.92 30.79
C THR A 161 16.38 -2.60 31.47
N LYS A 162 16.94 -3.64 30.86
CA LYS A 162 18.08 -4.41 31.37
C LYS A 162 19.32 -4.15 30.52
N PRO A 163 20.44 -3.69 31.11
CA PRO A 163 21.69 -3.57 30.38
C PRO A 163 22.12 -4.90 29.78
N ASN A 164 22.56 -4.88 28.51
CA ASN A 164 23.01 -6.06 27.78
C ASN A 164 22.01 -7.24 27.72
N SER A 165 20.72 -6.94 27.77
CA SER A 165 19.67 -7.93 27.61
C SER A 165 19.83 -8.68 26.28
N PRO A 166 19.71 -10.02 26.25
CA PRO A 166 19.81 -10.76 25.01
C PRO A 166 18.61 -10.48 24.10
N LEU A 167 18.85 -10.61 22.80
CA LEU A 167 17.78 -10.66 21.80
C LEU A 167 17.11 -12.03 21.86
N ILE A 168 15.83 -12.08 22.17
CA ILE A 168 15.03 -13.30 22.29
C ILE A 168 14.28 -13.51 20.98
N ARG A 169 14.50 -14.64 20.30
CA ARG A 169 13.76 -15.02 19.10
C ARG A 169 12.44 -15.68 19.50
N ILE A 170 11.32 -15.04 19.15
CA ILE A 170 9.96 -15.55 19.38
C ILE A 170 9.56 -16.53 18.27
N VAL A 171 9.64 -16.08 17.01
CA VAL A 171 9.37 -16.88 15.81
C VAL A 171 10.65 -16.99 15.00
N ASP A 172 10.98 -18.22 14.54
CA ASP A 172 12.26 -18.56 13.89
C ASP A 172 12.12 -19.02 12.44
N ASN A 173 10.98 -18.72 11.84
CA ASN A 173 10.65 -19.13 10.47
C ASN A 173 9.82 -18.06 9.76
N PHE A 174 9.43 -18.32 8.49
CA PHE A 174 8.70 -17.40 7.62
C PHE A 174 7.33 -17.97 7.22
N ASN A 175 6.73 -18.81 8.06
CA ASN A 175 5.47 -19.49 7.74
C ASN A 175 4.23 -18.67 8.09
N SER A 176 4.41 -17.57 8.81
CA SER A 176 3.34 -16.68 9.26
C SER A 176 3.81 -15.24 9.38
N ASP A 177 2.87 -14.31 9.25
CA ASP A 177 3.06 -12.92 9.63
C ASP A 177 2.78 -12.74 11.12
N ASN A 178 3.69 -12.08 11.83
CA ASN A 178 3.61 -11.90 13.28
C ASN A 178 4.00 -10.47 13.65
N ASN A 179 3.21 -9.82 14.50
CA ASN A 179 3.47 -8.47 14.97
C ASN A 179 3.04 -8.29 16.43
N ILE A 180 3.91 -7.75 17.28
CA ILE A 180 3.53 -7.37 18.64
C ILE A 180 2.79 -6.04 18.56
N ILE A 181 1.51 -6.03 18.87
CA ILE A 181 0.68 -4.83 18.80
C ILE A 181 0.73 -4.00 20.08
N GLU A 182 1.03 -4.65 21.23
CA GLU A 182 1.07 -4.01 22.54
C GLU A 182 1.71 -4.92 23.58
N ASN A 183 2.07 -4.34 24.73
CA ASN A 183 2.42 -5.10 25.94
C ASN A 183 1.80 -4.48 27.21
N GLU A 184 1.54 -5.34 28.19
CA GLU A 184 1.25 -4.96 29.56
C GLU A 184 2.26 -5.64 30.49
N GLY A 185 3.28 -4.91 30.88
CA GLY A 185 4.39 -5.50 31.61
C GLY A 185 5.03 -6.65 30.82
N ASP A 186 5.05 -7.86 31.36
CA ASP A 186 5.58 -9.05 30.69
C ASP A 186 4.59 -9.70 29.70
N LYS A 187 3.33 -9.32 29.69
CA LYS A 187 2.32 -9.86 28.79
C LYS A 187 2.38 -9.17 27.42
N LEU A 188 2.70 -9.93 26.39
CA LEU A 188 2.71 -9.48 24.99
C LEU A 188 1.39 -9.80 24.32
N PHE A 189 0.91 -8.91 23.45
CA PHE A 189 -0.23 -9.12 22.55
C PHE A 189 0.31 -9.20 21.12
N ILE A 190 0.09 -10.33 20.47
CA ILE A 190 0.65 -10.63 19.14
C ILE A 190 -0.49 -10.84 18.15
N GLU A 191 -0.54 -10.03 17.10
CA GLU A 191 -1.31 -10.31 15.90
C GLU A 191 -0.56 -11.35 15.08
N THR A 192 -1.25 -12.40 14.64
CA THR A 192 -0.64 -13.48 13.84
C THR A 192 -1.66 -14.16 12.94
N ASP A 193 -1.18 -14.64 11.78
CA ASP A 193 -1.92 -15.56 10.92
C ASP A 193 -1.48 -17.03 11.07
N LEU A 194 -0.63 -17.33 12.06
CA LEU A 194 -0.24 -18.68 12.38
C LEU A 194 -1.46 -19.54 12.78
N ASN A 195 -1.82 -20.52 11.93
CA ASN A 195 -3.02 -21.34 12.05
C ASN A 195 -4.33 -20.51 12.10
N ALA A 196 -4.33 -19.29 11.53
CA ALA A 196 -5.45 -18.36 11.51
C ALA A 196 -5.38 -17.48 10.24
N PRO A 197 -5.76 -17.99 9.06
CA PRO A 197 -5.60 -17.28 7.77
C PRO A 197 -6.18 -15.87 7.71
N ASN A 198 -7.20 -15.56 8.54
CA ASN A 198 -7.79 -14.22 8.68
C ASN A 198 -7.23 -13.44 9.87
N LYS A 199 -6.16 -13.95 10.48
CA LYS A 199 -5.48 -13.41 11.67
C LYS A 199 -6.31 -13.48 12.96
N ARG A 200 -5.58 -13.53 14.05
CA ARG A 200 -6.08 -13.48 15.42
C ARG A 200 -5.11 -12.69 16.30
N ILE A 201 -5.52 -12.36 17.50
CA ILE A 201 -4.62 -11.85 18.54
C ILE A 201 -4.42 -12.94 19.58
N VAL A 202 -3.17 -13.20 19.90
CA VAL A 202 -2.77 -14.11 20.97
C VAL A 202 -2.04 -13.34 22.07
N THR A 203 -1.95 -13.92 23.25
CA THR A 203 -1.14 -13.38 24.37
C THR A 203 -0.11 -14.41 24.82
N VAL A 204 1.03 -13.90 25.31
CA VAL A 204 2.12 -14.71 25.83
C VAL A 204 2.95 -13.93 26.84
N ASP A 205 3.63 -14.63 27.76
CA ASP A 205 4.62 -14.04 28.67
C ASP A 205 5.95 -13.83 27.93
N ALA A 206 6.51 -12.62 27.99
CA ALA A 206 7.80 -12.24 27.40
C ALA A 206 8.98 -13.08 27.93
N LYS A 207 8.86 -13.72 29.07
CA LYS A 207 9.88 -14.64 29.64
C LYS A 207 9.89 -16.00 28.95
N ASN A 208 8.77 -16.39 28.35
CA ASN A 208 8.62 -17.65 27.62
C ASN A 208 7.76 -17.48 26.34
N PRO A 209 8.22 -16.64 25.38
CA PRO A 209 7.36 -16.08 24.34
C PRO A 209 7.16 -16.96 23.11
N LYS A 210 7.62 -18.22 23.13
CA LYS A 210 7.53 -19.14 21.99
C LYS A 210 6.08 -19.44 21.60
N PRO A 211 5.81 -19.75 20.30
CA PRO A 211 4.46 -19.98 19.78
C PRO A 211 3.66 -21.09 20.49
N GLU A 212 4.33 -22.11 21.02
CA GLU A 212 3.68 -23.18 21.80
C GLU A 212 3.04 -22.71 23.11
N ASN A 213 3.39 -21.51 23.58
CA ASN A 213 2.83 -20.92 24.80
C ASN A 213 1.76 -19.85 24.51
N TRP A 214 1.46 -19.60 23.25
CA TRP A 214 0.48 -18.59 22.86
C TRP A 214 -0.93 -19.01 23.25
N LYS A 215 -1.70 -18.06 23.76
CA LYS A 215 -3.11 -18.24 24.14
C LYS A 215 -3.97 -17.30 23.34
N ASP A 216 -5.07 -17.81 22.79
CA ASP A 216 -6.03 -16.97 22.09
C ASP A 216 -6.57 -15.87 23.00
N PHE A 217 -6.61 -14.67 22.46
CA PHE A 217 -7.12 -13.48 23.12
C PHE A 217 -8.32 -12.88 22.36
N ILE A 218 -8.13 -12.57 21.08
CA ILE A 218 -9.23 -12.32 20.14
C ILE A 218 -9.10 -13.37 19.04
N PRO A 219 -10.02 -14.35 18.98
CA PRO A 219 -9.92 -15.46 18.03
C PRO A 219 -10.15 -15.00 16.59
N GLU A 220 -9.69 -15.81 15.65
CA GLU A 220 -9.97 -15.64 14.23
C GLU A 220 -11.47 -15.63 13.97
N THR A 221 -11.88 -14.82 12.98
CA THR A 221 -13.25 -14.80 12.44
C THR A 221 -13.25 -15.07 10.93
N GLU A 222 -14.42 -15.06 10.32
CA GLU A 222 -14.54 -15.12 8.86
C GLU A 222 -13.96 -13.88 8.14
N ASN A 223 -13.78 -12.76 8.87
CA ASN A 223 -13.28 -11.51 8.34
C ASN A 223 -11.83 -11.26 8.76
N VAL A 224 -11.06 -10.64 7.88
CA VAL A 224 -9.64 -10.35 8.11
C VAL A 224 -9.49 -9.30 9.20
N LEU A 225 -8.68 -9.61 10.21
CA LEU A 225 -8.39 -8.74 11.35
C LEU A 225 -7.18 -7.84 11.06
N SER A 226 -7.27 -6.57 11.43
CA SER A 226 -6.18 -5.60 11.53
C SER A 226 -6.37 -4.75 12.80
N PRO A 227 -5.66 -5.03 13.90
CA PRO A 227 -5.87 -4.35 15.17
C PRO A 227 -5.10 -3.04 15.29
N ASN A 228 -5.64 -2.12 16.10
CA ASN A 228 -4.95 -0.95 16.62
C ASN A 228 -5.15 -0.86 18.13
N THR A 229 -4.26 -0.14 18.83
CA THR A 229 -4.33 0.08 20.28
C THR A 229 -4.32 1.56 20.61
N GLY A 230 -5.08 1.96 21.62
CA GLY A 230 -5.13 3.35 22.10
C GLY A 230 -6.10 3.52 23.24
N SER A 231 -5.88 4.52 24.09
CA SER A 231 -6.74 4.84 25.25
C SER A 231 -6.98 3.66 26.22
N GLY A 232 -6.08 2.67 26.25
CA GLY A 232 -6.28 1.47 27.06
C GLY A 232 -7.27 0.45 26.47
N TYR A 233 -7.51 0.49 25.15
CA TYR A 233 -8.37 -0.43 24.40
C TYR A 233 -7.67 -1.01 23.18
N ILE A 234 -8.22 -2.13 22.71
CA ILE A 234 -7.88 -2.72 21.42
C ILE A 234 -9.05 -2.50 20.47
N PHE A 235 -8.76 -1.94 19.30
CA PHE A 235 -9.71 -1.74 18.22
C PHE A 235 -9.44 -2.77 17.13
N ALA A 236 -10.24 -3.83 17.14
CA ALA A 236 -10.19 -4.88 16.13
C ALA A 236 -10.93 -4.42 14.88
N SER A 237 -10.17 -3.99 13.87
CA SER A 237 -10.71 -3.64 12.57
C SER A 237 -10.85 -4.90 11.74
N TYR A 238 -12.06 -5.21 11.31
CA TYR A 238 -12.37 -6.33 10.42
C TYR A 238 -12.70 -5.82 9.03
N MET A 239 -12.22 -6.54 8.02
CA MET A 239 -12.61 -6.30 6.64
C MET A 239 -13.69 -7.27 6.23
N LYS A 240 -14.90 -6.77 5.98
CA LYS A 240 -16.05 -7.53 5.50
C LYS A 240 -16.41 -7.06 4.10
N ASP A 241 -16.19 -7.92 3.09
CA ASP A 241 -16.48 -7.58 1.69
C ASP A 241 -15.85 -6.23 1.27
N ALA A 242 -14.56 -6.04 1.58
CA ALA A 242 -13.77 -4.84 1.32
C ALA A 242 -14.19 -3.56 2.07
N VAL A 243 -15.07 -3.63 3.08
CA VAL A 243 -15.44 -2.48 3.94
C VAL A 243 -15.10 -2.74 5.40
N SER A 244 -14.99 -1.67 6.18
CA SER A 244 -14.53 -1.75 7.57
C SER A 244 -15.68 -2.00 8.55
N VAL A 245 -15.45 -2.89 9.52
CA VAL A 245 -16.23 -3.08 10.74
C VAL A 245 -15.26 -3.01 11.92
N ILE A 246 -15.50 -2.12 12.89
CA ILE A 246 -14.56 -1.88 14.00
C ILE A 246 -15.20 -2.32 15.31
N LYS A 247 -14.50 -3.19 16.06
CA LYS A 247 -14.92 -3.65 17.38
C LYS A 247 -13.93 -3.23 18.46
N GLN A 248 -14.43 -2.68 19.54
CA GLN A 248 -13.64 -2.25 20.70
C GLN A 248 -13.62 -3.34 21.77
N TYR A 249 -12.41 -3.65 22.26
CA TYR A 249 -12.18 -4.59 23.36
C TYR A 249 -11.30 -3.94 24.43
N ASP A 250 -11.46 -4.35 25.69
CA ASP A 250 -10.48 -4.02 26.74
C ASP A 250 -9.32 -5.03 26.78
N TYR A 251 -8.29 -4.76 27.59
CA TYR A 251 -7.13 -5.64 27.73
C TYR A 251 -7.39 -6.94 28.51
N SER A 252 -8.61 -7.15 29.01
CA SER A 252 -9.05 -8.46 29.50
C SER A 252 -9.63 -9.35 28.40
N GLY A 253 -9.85 -8.80 27.20
CA GLY A 253 -10.50 -9.46 26.05
C GLY A 253 -12.02 -9.30 26.04
N LYS A 254 -12.58 -8.48 26.93
CA LYS A 254 -14.01 -8.23 26.98
C LYS A 254 -14.40 -7.32 25.81
N PHE A 255 -15.38 -7.78 25.01
CA PHE A 255 -16.03 -6.96 24.00
C PHE A 255 -16.80 -5.81 24.66
N ILE A 256 -16.55 -4.59 24.19
CA ILE A 256 -17.19 -3.37 24.70
C ILE A 256 -18.32 -2.95 23.74
N ARG A 257 -18.02 -2.78 22.45
CA ARG A 257 -18.99 -2.33 21.43
C ARG A 257 -18.47 -2.52 20.01
N GLU A 258 -19.37 -2.46 19.07
CA GLU A 258 -19.06 -2.15 17.68
C GLU A 258 -19.15 -0.63 17.48
N ILE A 259 -18.17 -0.05 16.78
CA ILE A 259 -18.12 1.39 16.54
C ILE A 259 -19.09 1.73 15.41
N GLN A 260 -20.02 2.66 15.68
CA GLN A 260 -20.91 3.20 14.67
C GLN A 260 -20.11 4.11 13.71
N LEU A 261 -19.84 3.62 12.50
CA LEU A 261 -19.19 4.39 11.45
C LEU A 261 -20.18 5.30 10.73
N PRO A 262 -19.69 6.37 10.05
CA PRO A 262 -20.57 7.31 9.31
C PRO A 262 -21.36 6.68 8.17
N GLY A 263 -20.96 5.52 7.70
CA GLY A 263 -21.61 4.79 6.61
C GLY A 263 -20.83 3.55 6.21
N VAL A 264 -21.13 3.03 5.02
CA VAL A 264 -20.39 1.93 4.39
C VAL A 264 -19.15 2.47 3.71
N GLY A 265 -17.98 1.98 4.09
CA GLY A 265 -16.72 2.47 3.54
C GLY A 265 -15.50 1.96 4.31
N THR A 266 -14.41 2.69 4.21
CA THR A 266 -13.15 2.41 4.85
C THR A 266 -12.95 3.33 6.05
N ALA A 267 -12.72 2.74 7.21
CA ALA A 267 -12.32 3.46 8.41
C ALA A 267 -10.91 2.99 8.83
N GLY A 268 -10.03 3.93 9.18
CA GLY A 268 -8.69 3.63 9.66
C GLY A 268 -8.24 4.63 10.71
N GLY A 269 -7.42 4.19 11.65
CA GLY A 269 -6.99 4.98 12.80
C GLY A 269 -7.30 4.24 14.11
N PHE A 270 -7.85 4.96 15.11
CA PHE A 270 -8.08 4.47 16.47
C PHE A 270 -6.78 4.14 17.24
N GLY A 271 -5.61 4.44 16.67
CA GLY A 271 -4.32 4.31 17.33
C GLY A 271 -4.02 5.52 18.19
N GLY A 272 -3.27 5.29 19.29
CA GLY A 272 -2.82 6.35 20.19
C GLY A 272 -2.21 5.79 21.45
N LYS A 273 -1.72 6.69 22.32
CA LYS A 273 -1.15 6.28 23.61
C LYS A 273 -2.25 5.79 24.57
N LYS A 274 -1.89 4.90 25.49
CA LYS A 274 -2.82 4.38 26.52
C LYS A 274 -3.48 5.48 27.36
N ALA A 275 -2.76 6.58 27.60
CA ALA A 275 -3.24 7.69 28.41
C ALA A 275 -4.14 8.70 27.65
N GLU A 276 -4.26 8.60 26.35
CA GLU A 276 -5.08 9.51 25.55
C GLU A 276 -6.56 9.29 25.84
N LYS A 277 -7.33 10.39 25.87
CA LYS A 277 -8.78 10.35 26.13
C LYS A 277 -9.59 10.40 24.85
N THR A 278 -9.00 10.95 23.80
CA THR A 278 -9.60 11.09 22.47
C THR A 278 -8.69 10.45 21.44
N LEU A 279 -9.23 9.59 20.62
CA LEU A 279 -8.56 9.01 19.46
C LEU A 279 -9.12 9.61 18.18
N TYR A 280 -8.39 9.45 17.09
CA TYR A 280 -8.83 9.92 15.79
C TYR A 280 -8.91 8.77 14.82
N TYR A 281 -9.92 8.82 13.94
CA TYR A 281 -10.01 7.92 12.80
C TYR A 281 -10.44 8.67 11.54
N SER A 282 -10.02 8.18 10.40
CA SER A 282 -10.50 8.65 9.10
C SER A 282 -11.62 7.75 8.61
N PHE A 283 -12.56 8.33 7.87
CA PHE A 283 -13.58 7.60 7.13
C PHE A 283 -13.67 8.11 5.70
N THR A 284 -13.77 7.20 4.75
CA THR A 284 -13.91 7.51 3.32
C THR A 284 -14.63 6.39 2.57
N ASN A 285 -15.17 6.70 1.39
CA ASN A 285 -15.57 5.73 0.38
C ASN A 285 -15.42 6.35 -1.03
N TYR A 286 -15.87 5.67 -2.09
CA TYR A 286 -15.67 6.18 -3.46
C TYR A 286 -16.38 7.51 -3.76
N THR A 287 -17.39 7.89 -2.98
CA THR A 287 -18.17 9.12 -3.15
C THR A 287 -18.07 10.09 -1.98
N THR A 288 -17.44 9.67 -0.87
CA THR A 288 -17.29 10.49 0.35
C THR A 288 -15.82 10.85 0.56
N PRO A 289 -15.44 12.14 0.45
CA PRO A 289 -14.10 12.61 0.76
C PRO A 289 -13.65 12.21 2.17
N GLY A 290 -12.37 11.87 2.30
CA GLY A 290 -11.80 11.42 3.57
C GLY A 290 -11.97 12.48 4.66
N SER A 291 -12.74 12.17 5.68
CA SER A 291 -12.98 13.03 6.85
C SER A 291 -12.35 12.42 8.09
N ILE A 292 -11.90 13.27 9.01
CA ILE A 292 -11.32 12.87 10.29
C ILE A 292 -12.37 13.05 11.37
N PHE A 293 -12.50 12.03 12.21
CA PHE A 293 -13.41 12.01 13.35
C PHE A 293 -12.61 11.93 14.65
N ALA A 294 -13.02 12.71 15.65
CA ALA A 294 -12.59 12.55 17.03
C ALA A 294 -13.51 11.53 17.70
N PHE A 295 -12.92 10.55 18.35
CA PHE A 295 -13.61 9.44 19.00
C PHE A 295 -13.27 9.39 20.48
N GLU A 296 -14.29 9.31 21.32
CA GLU A 296 -14.16 9.13 22.78
C GLU A 296 -14.36 7.65 23.14
N PRO A 297 -13.31 6.89 23.44
CA PRO A 297 -13.39 5.45 23.65
C PRO A 297 -14.30 5.02 24.80
N ASN A 298 -14.39 5.81 25.88
CA ASN A 298 -15.22 5.48 27.02
C ASN A 298 -16.72 5.56 26.72
N SER A 299 -17.15 6.59 26.02
CA SER A 299 -18.56 6.81 25.65
C SER A 299 -18.93 6.15 24.32
N GLY A 300 -17.98 5.97 23.42
CA GLY A 300 -18.19 5.53 22.03
C GLY A 300 -18.68 6.65 21.11
N LYS A 301 -18.62 7.90 21.55
CA LYS A 301 -19.06 9.06 20.77
C LYS A 301 -18.03 9.41 19.71
N SER A 302 -18.51 9.64 18.46
CA SER A 302 -17.71 10.18 17.37
C SER A 302 -18.25 11.54 16.95
N GLU A 303 -17.35 12.48 16.70
CA GLU A 303 -17.68 13.80 16.15
C GLU A 303 -16.76 14.12 14.98
N VAL A 304 -17.27 14.82 13.96
CA VAL A 304 -16.43 15.31 12.86
C VAL A 304 -15.40 16.28 13.42
N TYR A 305 -14.11 15.95 13.24
CA TYR A 305 -13.00 16.81 13.62
C TYR A 305 -12.53 17.68 12.46
N GLU A 306 -12.36 17.06 11.28
CA GLU A 306 -11.93 17.76 10.07
C GLU A 306 -12.60 17.14 8.84
N LYS A 307 -13.10 17.98 7.96
CA LYS A 307 -13.72 17.57 6.71
C LYS A 307 -13.17 18.41 5.54
N PRO A 308 -12.65 17.78 4.48
CA PRO A 308 -12.14 18.54 3.33
C PRO A 308 -13.27 19.28 2.62
N LYS A 309 -12.97 20.48 2.15
CA LYS A 309 -13.88 21.28 1.31
C LYS A 309 -13.64 20.87 -0.14
N VAL A 310 -14.57 20.10 -0.70
CA VAL A 310 -14.59 19.73 -2.12
C VAL A 310 -15.95 20.06 -2.70
N ASP A 311 -15.98 20.55 -3.93
CA ASP A 311 -17.22 20.78 -4.67
C ASP A 311 -17.61 19.47 -5.38
N PHE A 312 -18.12 18.52 -4.60
CA PHE A 312 -18.58 17.22 -5.06
C PHE A 312 -19.80 16.79 -4.25
N LYS A 313 -20.92 16.58 -4.94
CA LYS A 313 -22.20 16.22 -4.32
C LYS A 313 -22.33 14.70 -4.20
N THR A 314 -21.92 14.14 -3.07
CA THR A 314 -21.95 12.70 -2.78
C THR A 314 -23.30 12.05 -3.09
N GLU A 315 -24.39 12.76 -2.80
CA GLU A 315 -25.78 12.32 -3.02
C GLU A 315 -26.16 12.07 -4.47
N ASP A 316 -25.42 12.64 -5.43
CA ASP A 316 -25.66 12.43 -6.86
C ASP A 316 -25.11 11.09 -7.38
N TYR A 317 -24.37 10.35 -6.57
CA TYR A 317 -23.69 9.13 -6.97
C TYR A 317 -24.20 7.90 -6.23
N VAL A 318 -23.92 6.74 -6.80
CA VAL A 318 -24.22 5.44 -6.21
C VAL A 318 -23.02 4.51 -6.38
N SER A 319 -22.68 3.80 -5.30
CA SER A 319 -21.74 2.68 -5.30
C SER A 319 -22.50 1.38 -5.04
N THR A 320 -22.34 0.42 -5.92
CA THR A 320 -23.00 -0.88 -5.82
C THR A 320 -21.95 -1.98 -5.77
N GLN A 321 -21.99 -2.80 -4.73
CA GLN A 321 -21.18 -4.00 -4.68
C GLN A 321 -21.88 -5.11 -5.45
N VAL A 322 -21.12 -5.76 -6.34
CA VAL A 322 -21.57 -6.91 -7.11
C VAL A 322 -20.59 -8.06 -6.94
N PHE A 323 -21.05 -9.25 -7.26
CA PHE A 323 -20.21 -10.44 -7.30
C PHE A 323 -20.37 -11.13 -8.67
N TYR A 324 -19.26 -11.39 -9.31
CA TYR A 324 -19.24 -12.14 -10.58
C TYR A 324 -18.43 -13.43 -10.43
N LYS A 325 -18.55 -14.32 -11.38
CA LYS A 325 -17.81 -15.59 -11.39
C LYS A 325 -16.57 -15.46 -12.26
N SER A 326 -15.42 -15.84 -11.71
CA SER A 326 -14.21 -16.05 -12.48
C SER A 326 -14.31 -17.32 -13.34
N LYS A 327 -13.31 -17.54 -14.16
CA LYS A 327 -13.24 -18.69 -15.09
C LYS A 327 -13.39 -20.05 -14.40
N ASP A 328 -12.87 -20.18 -13.18
CA ASP A 328 -12.96 -21.40 -12.35
C ASP A 328 -14.23 -21.47 -11.49
N GLY A 329 -15.12 -20.48 -11.63
CA GLY A 329 -16.35 -20.38 -10.85
C GLY A 329 -16.22 -19.65 -9.52
N THR A 330 -15.00 -19.25 -9.11
CA THR A 330 -14.78 -18.46 -7.89
C THR A 330 -15.56 -17.15 -7.96
N LYS A 331 -16.25 -16.82 -6.86
CA LYS A 331 -17.04 -15.60 -6.71
C LYS A 331 -16.13 -14.43 -6.34
N ILE A 332 -16.03 -13.43 -7.21
CA ILE A 332 -15.16 -12.27 -7.06
C ILE A 332 -16.00 -11.01 -6.81
N PRO A 333 -15.68 -10.20 -5.77
CA PRO A 333 -16.36 -8.93 -5.53
C PRO A 333 -15.85 -7.82 -6.44
N MET A 334 -16.74 -6.90 -6.78
CA MET A 334 -16.42 -5.66 -7.47
C MET A 334 -17.35 -4.55 -6.98
N ILE A 335 -16.83 -3.35 -6.79
CA ILE A 335 -17.64 -2.17 -6.47
C ILE A 335 -17.69 -1.29 -7.71
N ILE A 336 -18.89 -0.97 -8.16
CA ILE A 336 -19.16 -0.13 -9.33
C ILE A 336 -19.76 1.17 -8.84
N THR A 337 -19.14 2.30 -9.21
CA THR A 337 -19.56 3.64 -8.80
C THR A 337 -19.81 4.51 -10.02
N HIS A 338 -20.93 5.21 -10.04
CA HIS A 338 -21.29 6.12 -11.11
C HIS A 338 -22.33 7.16 -10.64
N LYS A 339 -22.56 8.18 -11.44
CA LYS A 339 -23.62 9.16 -11.19
C LYS A 339 -25.00 8.50 -11.31
N LYS A 340 -25.96 8.89 -10.47
CA LYS A 340 -27.35 8.45 -10.59
C LYS A 340 -27.92 8.82 -11.95
N GLY A 341 -28.75 7.94 -12.52
CA GLY A 341 -29.34 8.17 -13.85
C GLY A 341 -28.50 7.69 -15.04
N VAL A 342 -27.29 7.19 -14.83
CA VAL A 342 -26.51 6.52 -15.88
C VAL A 342 -27.32 5.38 -16.50
N LYS A 343 -27.44 5.37 -17.83
CA LYS A 343 -28.18 4.34 -18.56
C LYS A 343 -27.27 3.15 -18.86
N LEU A 344 -27.72 1.95 -18.51
CA LEU A 344 -26.99 0.72 -18.82
C LEU A 344 -27.28 0.29 -20.27
N ASN A 345 -26.64 0.97 -21.21
CA ASN A 345 -26.81 0.78 -22.67
C ASN A 345 -25.54 0.32 -23.39
N GLY A 346 -24.46 0.02 -22.65
CA GLY A 346 -23.18 -0.42 -23.19
C GLY A 346 -22.31 0.71 -23.75
N LYS A 347 -22.65 1.98 -23.53
CA LYS A 347 -21.95 3.14 -24.13
C LYS A 347 -21.28 4.06 -23.11
N ASN A 348 -21.27 3.72 -21.83
CA ASN A 348 -20.66 4.57 -20.82
C ASN A 348 -19.14 4.37 -20.81
N PRO A 349 -18.34 5.43 -20.85
CA PRO A 349 -16.91 5.36 -20.67
C PRO A 349 -16.63 4.79 -19.26
N THR A 350 -15.91 3.69 -19.20
CA THR A 350 -15.69 2.94 -17.95
C THR A 350 -14.21 2.71 -17.72
N ILE A 351 -13.75 3.02 -16.51
CA ILE A 351 -12.44 2.60 -16.02
C ILE A 351 -12.64 1.42 -15.06
N LEU A 352 -12.07 0.27 -15.42
CA LEU A 352 -11.94 -0.88 -14.54
C LEU A 352 -10.54 -0.88 -13.93
N TYR A 353 -10.46 -0.76 -12.61
CA TYR A 353 -9.23 -0.74 -11.84
C TYR A 353 -9.09 -2.01 -10.99
N ALA A 354 -7.87 -2.55 -10.90
CA ALA A 354 -7.53 -3.60 -9.95
C ALA A 354 -6.02 -3.62 -9.64
N TYR A 355 -5.64 -4.43 -8.65
CA TYR A 355 -4.26 -4.64 -8.26
C TYR A 355 -3.86 -6.13 -8.29
N GLY A 356 -4.51 -6.99 -7.50
CA GLY A 356 -4.40 -8.46 -7.56
C GLY A 356 -3.04 -9.02 -7.16
N GLY A 357 -2.51 -8.68 -5.98
CA GLY A 357 -1.27 -9.24 -5.47
C GLY A 357 -0.83 -8.64 -4.14
N PHE A 358 0.22 -9.21 -3.55
CA PHE A 358 0.91 -8.71 -2.37
C PHE A 358 0.04 -8.55 -1.12
N ASN A 359 -1.05 -9.31 -1.03
CA ASN A 359 -1.99 -9.17 0.08
C ASN A 359 -2.59 -7.74 0.22
N VAL A 360 -2.54 -6.95 -0.87
CA VAL A 360 -3.07 -5.59 -0.88
C VAL A 360 -4.57 -5.62 -1.10
N SER A 361 -5.33 -5.14 -0.13
CA SER A 361 -6.77 -5.00 -0.22
C SER A 361 -7.15 -3.65 -0.83
N LEU A 362 -8.00 -3.66 -1.85
CA LEU A 362 -8.56 -2.46 -2.45
C LEU A 362 -9.86 -2.09 -1.74
N THR A 363 -9.76 -1.24 -0.73
CA THR A 363 -10.91 -0.74 0.02
C THR A 363 -11.43 0.57 -0.57
N PRO A 364 -12.73 0.89 -0.44
CA PRO A 364 -13.32 2.12 -0.95
C PRO A 364 -12.59 3.37 -0.44
N SER A 365 -12.16 4.23 -1.37
CA SER A 365 -11.43 5.46 -1.07
C SER A 365 -11.78 6.54 -2.09
N PHE A 366 -12.01 7.76 -1.61
CA PHE A 366 -12.26 8.92 -2.46
C PHE A 366 -10.99 9.35 -3.18
N ASN A 367 -11.13 9.61 -4.47
CA ASN A 367 -10.05 10.19 -5.28
C ASN A 367 -10.65 11.25 -6.20
N ILE A 368 -10.07 12.45 -6.19
CA ILE A 368 -10.61 13.59 -6.94
C ILE A 368 -10.59 13.37 -8.46
N ALA A 369 -9.58 12.67 -8.99
CA ALA A 369 -9.53 12.36 -10.42
C ALA A 369 -10.65 11.39 -10.83
N ASN A 370 -10.99 10.42 -9.97
CA ASN A 370 -12.12 9.52 -10.21
C ASN A 370 -13.47 10.25 -10.04
N ALA A 371 -13.55 11.22 -9.12
CA ALA A 371 -14.74 12.09 -8.97
C ALA A 371 -14.99 12.86 -10.27
N ILE A 372 -13.97 13.53 -10.82
CA ILE A 372 -14.04 14.25 -12.10
C ILE A 372 -14.43 13.29 -13.26
N TRP A 373 -13.88 12.06 -13.29
CA TRP A 373 -14.28 11.04 -14.26
C TRP A 373 -15.78 10.75 -14.20
N MET A 374 -16.32 10.56 -12.99
CA MET A 374 -17.73 10.27 -12.77
C MET A 374 -18.64 11.48 -13.01
N GLU A 375 -18.17 12.72 -12.72
CA GLU A 375 -18.89 13.96 -13.04
C GLU A 375 -19.11 14.11 -14.53
N ASN A 376 -18.15 13.65 -15.34
CA ASN A 376 -18.25 13.63 -16.80
C ASN A 376 -18.90 12.34 -17.34
N GLY A 377 -19.74 11.67 -16.57
CA GLY A 377 -20.53 10.53 -17.02
C GLY A 377 -19.79 9.19 -17.05
N GLY A 378 -18.56 9.14 -16.54
CA GLY A 378 -17.79 7.91 -16.46
C GLY A 378 -18.31 6.96 -15.38
N VAL A 379 -18.12 5.67 -15.62
CA VAL A 379 -18.28 4.60 -14.63
C VAL A 379 -16.91 4.23 -14.10
N TYR A 380 -16.78 4.07 -12.78
CA TYR A 380 -15.56 3.61 -12.13
C TYR A 380 -15.82 2.28 -11.41
N ALA A 381 -15.13 1.23 -11.79
CA ALA A 381 -15.27 -0.10 -11.23
C ALA A 381 -13.95 -0.57 -10.62
N VAL A 382 -14.01 -1.11 -9.40
CA VAL A 382 -12.85 -1.66 -8.69
C VAL A 382 -13.11 -3.12 -8.37
N ALA A 383 -12.30 -4.02 -8.93
CA ALA A 383 -12.42 -5.45 -8.71
C ALA A 383 -11.41 -5.90 -7.63
N ASN A 384 -11.91 -6.67 -6.65
CA ASN A 384 -11.12 -7.22 -5.54
C ASN A 384 -10.63 -8.63 -5.90
N LEU A 385 -9.52 -8.70 -6.61
CA LEU A 385 -9.02 -9.94 -7.22
C LEU A 385 -8.29 -10.82 -6.22
N ARG A 386 -8.24 -12.12 -6.49
CA ARG A 386 -7.32 -13.04 -5.79
C ARG A 386 -5.89 -12.53 -5.89
N GLY A 387 -5.07 -12.84 -4.89
CA GLY A 387 -3.75 -12.22 -4.69
C GLY A 387 -3.80 -10.98 -3.80
N GLY A 388 -4.96 -10.33 -3.66
CA GLY A 388 -5.23 -9.31 -2.65
C GLY A 388 -5.46 -9.91 -1.25
N GLY A 389 -5.78 -9.07 -0.28
CA GLY A 389 -5.95 -9.45 1.12
C GLY A 389 -7.42 -9.47 1.61
N GLU A 390 -8.37 -9.20 0.75
CA GLU A 390 -9.76 -8.93 1.13
C GLU A 390 -10.43 -10.09 1.89
N TYR A 391 -10.00 -11.32 1.63
CA TYR A 391 -10.46 -12.53 2.32
C TYR A 391 -9.29 -13.33 2.94
N GLY A 392 -8.24 -12.62 3.36
CA GLY A 392 -7.11 -13.15 4.10
C GLY A 392 -6.14 -13.99 3.29
N LYS A 393 -5.34 -14.78 4.00
CA LYS A 393 -4.21 -15.51 3.42
C LYS A 393 -4.60 -16.47 2.29
N LYS A 394 -5.73 -17.16 2.42
CA LYS A 394 -6.20 -18.08 1.35
C LYS A 394 -6.49 -17.35 0.05
N TRP A 395 -7.03 -16.14 0.13
CA TRP A 395 -7.29 -15.28 -1.02
C TRP A 395 -6.00 -14.77 -1.66
N HIS A 396 -5.04 -14.38 -0.82
CA HIS A 396 -3.70 -13.98 -1.26
C HIS A 396 -3.00 -15.14 -1.97
N ASP A 397 -2.89 -16.30 -1.32
CA ASP A 397 -2.20 -17.47 -1.86
C ASP A 397 -2.78 -17.93 -3.21
N ALA A 398 -4.10 -17.81 -3.37
CA ALA A 398 -4.79 -18.16 -4.62
C ALA A 398 -4.43 -17.27 -5.83
N GLY A 399 -3.64 -16.22 -5.62
CA GLY A 399 -3.11 -15.34 -6.67
C GLY A 399 -1.58 -15.26 -6.70
N THR A 400 -0.86 -16.23 -6.12
CA THR A 400 0.61 -16.23 -6.05
C THR A 400 1.24 -17.36 -6.88
N LYS A 401 2.48 -17.20 -7.28
CA LYS A 401 3.31 -18.22 -7.97
C LYS A 401 2.55 -18.94 -9.10
N MET A 402 2.44 -20.26 -9.05
CA MET A 402 1.74 -21.07 -10.05
C MET A 402 0.22 -20.81 -10.12
N GLN A 403 -0.33 -20.02 -9.18
CA GLN A 403 -1.73 -19.58 -9.20
C GLN A 403 -1.91 -18.13 -9.67
N LYS A 404 -0.82 -17.44 -10.04
CA LYS A 404 -0.87 -16.02 -10.47
C LYS A 404 -1.84 -15.78 -11.63
N ARG A 405 -2.06 -16.76 -12.48
CA ARG A 405 -3.02 -16.69 -13.60
C ARG A 405 -4.45 -16.39 -13.14
N ASN A 406 -4.83 -16.83 -11.94
CA ASN A 406 -6.15 -16.54 -11.38
C ASN A 406 -6.44 -15.04 -11.31
N CYS A 407 -5.43 -14.20 -11.00
CA CYS A 407 -5.60 -12.74 -10.97
C CYS A 407 -6.01 -12.18 -12.34
N PHE A 408 -5.41 -12.68 -13.42
CA PHE A 408 -5.70 -12.24 -14.78
C PHE A 408 -7.08 -12.74 -15.24
N ASP A 409 -7.42 -13.99 -14.93
CA ASP A 409 -8.72 -14.58 -15.25
C ASP A 409 -9.85 -13.88 -14.47
N ASP A 410 -9.63 -13.51 -13.19
CA ASP A 410 -10.55 -12.70 -12.40
C ASP A 410 -10.79 -11.33 -13.03
N PHE A 411 -9.72 -10.67 -13.50
CA PHE A 411 -9.81 -9.34 -14.11
C PHE A 411 -10.48 -9.35 -15.48
N ILE A 412 -10.21 -10.37 -16.29
CA ILE A 412 -10.91 -10.64 -17.56
C ILE A 412 -12.41 -10.81 -17.30
N ALA A 413 -12.77 -11.64 -16.32
CA ALA A 413 -14.16 -11.89 -15.98
C ALA A 413 -14.88 -10.63 -15.43
N ALA A 414 -14.15 -9.72 -14.73
CA ALA A 414 -14.69 -8.42 -14.32
C ALA A 414 -15.08 -7.57 -15.54
N ALA A 415 -14.21 -7.49 -16.52
CA ALA A 415 -14.48 -6.76 -17.77
C ALA A 415 -15.66 -7.38 -18.53
N GLU A 416 -15.69 -8.70 -18.69
CA GLU A 416 -16.79 -9.43 -19.31
C GLU A 416 -18.13 -9.21 -18.59
N TYR A 417 -18.12 -9.17 -17.24
CA TYR A 417 -19.31 -8.85 -16.45
C TYR A 417 -19.82 -7.43 -16.74
N LEU A 418 -18.95 -6.42 -16.75
CA LEU A 418 -19.33 -5.03 -17.02
C LEU A 418 -19.95 -4.87 -18.41
N ILE A 419 -19.41 -5.59 -19.40
CA ILE A 419 -19.94 -5.60 -20.77
C ILE A 419 -21.31 -6.32 -20.81
N ALA A 420 -21.41 -7.50 -20.21
CA ALA A 420 -22.63 -8.30 -20.20
C ALA A 420 -23.80 -7.58 -19.49
N GLN A 421 -23.49 -6.83 -18.40
CA GLN A 421 -24.47 -6.03 -17.67
C GLN A 421 -24.73 -4.66 -18.32
N LYS A 422 -24.12 -4.38 -19.49
CA LYS A 422 -24.29 -3.13 -20.25
C LYS A 422 -23.87 -1.86 -19.52
N TYR A 423 -22.99 -1.97 -18.52
CA TYR A 423 -22.31 -0.78 -17.99
C TYR A 423 -21.46 -0.14 -19.10
N THR A 424 -20.83 -0.96 -19.95
CA THR A 424 -19.92 -0.54 -21.00
C THR A 424 -19.91 -1.56 -22.14
N SER A 425 -19.08 -1.35 -23.14
CA SER A 425 -18.65 -2.33 -24.14
C SER A 425 -17.14 -2.28 -24.32
N SER A 426 -16.55 -3.19 -25.12
CA SER A 426 -15.11 -3.13 -25.42
C SER A 426 -14.68 -1.79 -26.01
N ASP A 427 -15.55 -1.10 -26.77
CA ASP A 427 -15.25 0.24 -27.33
C ASP A 427 -15.19 1.36 -26.29
N PHE A 428 -15.76 1.17 -25.10
CA PHE A 428 -15.86 2.16 -24.04
C PHE A 428 -15.23 1.69 -22.72
N LEU A 429 -14.47 0.58 -22.74
CA LEU A 429 -13.77 0.06 -21.58
C LEU A 429 -12.30 0.46 -21.59
N ALA A 430 -11.83 1.04 -20.50
CA ALA A 430 -10.42 1.20 -20.16
C ALA A 430 -10.06 0.32 -18.96
N ILE A 431 -8.93 -0.37 -19.02
CA ILE A 431 -8.36 -1.09 -17.87
C ILE A 431 -7.16 -0.31 -17.32
N ARG A 432 -7.08 -0.18 -16.00
CA ARG A 432 -6.03 0.59 -15.32
C ARG A 432 -5.47 -0.15 -14.13
N GLY A 433 -4.18 -0.02 -13.89
CA GLY A 433 -3.50 -0.55 -12.72
C GLY A 433 -2.05 -0.07 -12.65
N GLY A 434 -1.51 0.02 -11.43
CA GLY A 434 -0.14 0.45 -11.18
C GLY A 434 0.70 -0.63 -10.49
N SER A 435 2.03 -0.64 -10.71
CA SER A 435 2.95 -1.60 -10.09
C SER A 435 2.59 -3.05 -10.45
N ASN A 436 2.26 -3.91 -9.48
CA ASN A 436 1.66 -5.21 -9.76
C ASN A 436 0.35 -5.08 -10.58
N GLY A 437 -0.44 -4.03 -10.36
CA GLY A 437 -1.60 -3.70 -11.20
C GLY A 437 -1.20 -3.31 -12.63
N GLY A 438 -0.02 -2.75 -12.83
CA GLY A 438 0.55 -2.51 -14.16
C GLY A 438 0.90 -3.81 -14.88
N LEU A 439 1.48 -4.79 -14.18
CA LEU A 439 1.63 -6.17 -14.68
C LEU A 439 0.26 -6.77 -15.05
N LEU A 440 -0.74 -6.61 -14.18
CA LEU A 440 -2.10 -7.10 -14.41
C LEU A 440 -2.67 -6.55 -15.72
N VAL A 441 -2.54 -5.24 -15.97
CA VAL A 441 -2.99 -4.60 -17.21
C VAL A 441 -2.19 -5.11 -18.42
N GLY A 442 -0.84 -5.13 -18.32
CA GLY A 442 0.03 -5.60 -19.38
C GLY A 442 -0.23 -7.06 -19.78
N ALA A 443 -0.40 -7.95 -18.80
CA ALA A 443 -0.74 -9.34 -19.04
C ALA A 443 -2.15 -9.49 -19.64
N THR A 444 -3.15 -8.80 -19.09
CA THR A 444 -4.53 -8.88 -19.56
C THR A 444 -4.66 -8.41 -21.02
N MET A 445 -4.07 -7.28 -21.39
CA MET A 445 -4.14 -6.77 -22.76
C MET A 445 -3.40 -7.62 -23.78
N THR A 446 -2.36 -8.37 -23.37
CA THR A 446 -1.66 -9.31 -24.25
C THR A 446 -2.43 -10.63 -24.40
N ILE A 447 -3.20 -11.03 -23.41
CA ILE A 447 -4.04 -12.24 -23.43
C ILE A 447 -5.36 -12.01 -24.16
N ARG A 448 -6.02 -10.88 -23.93
CA ARG A 448 -7.34 -10.51 -24.45
C ARG A 448 -7.33 -9.07 -24.98
N PRO A 449 -6.61 -8.80 -26.10
CA PRO A 449 -6.55 -7.46 -26.69
C PRO A 449 -7.90 -6.95 -27.22
N ASP A 450 -8.85 -7.85 -27.44
CA ASP A 450 -10.22 -7.58 -27.92
C ASP A 450 -11.15 -6.99 -26.83
N LEU A 451 -10.77 -7.11 -25.57
CA LEU A 451 -11.69 -6.90 -24.45
C LEU A 451 -11.85 -5.43 -24.06
N MET A 452 -10.89 -4.58 -24.39
CA MET A 452 -10.88 -3.17 -24.02
C MET A 452 -10.43 -2.26 -25.16
N LYS A 453 -10.89 -1.02 -25.13
CA LYS A 453 -10.46 0.05 -26.05
C LYS A 453 -9.15 0.68 -25.62
N VAL A 454 -8.94 0.81 -24.30
CA VAL A 454 -7.79 1.51 -23.74
C VAL A 454 -7.13 0.69 -22.64
N ALA A 455 -5.79 0.66 -22.63
CA ALA A 455 -4.99 0.07 -21.57
C ALA A 455 -4.06 1.13 -20.94
N LEU A 456 -4.06 1.20 -19.61
CA LEU A 456 -3.36 2.22 -18.81
C LEU A 456 -2.43 1.55 -17.78
N PRO A 457 -1.37 0.86 -18.21
CA PRO A 457 -0.41 0.27 -17.29
C PRO A 457 0.53 1.35 -16.74
N ALA A 458 0.60 1.49 -15.42
CA ALA A 458 1.46 2.45 -14.74
C ALA A 458 2.56 1.72 -13.94
N VAL A 459 3.82 2.18 -14.05
CA VAL A 459 4.98 1.69 -13.29
C VAL A 459 5.02 0.16 -13.14
N GLY A 460 4.67 -0.57 -14.21
CA GLY A 460 4.37 -2.00 -14.17
C GLY A 460 5.59 -2.90 -14.22
N VAL A 461 5.49 -4.08 -13.58
CA VAL A 461 6.52 -5.14 -13.66
C VAL A 461 6.31 -5.91 -14.97
N MET A 462 6.93 -5.46 -16.07
CA MET A 462 6.65 -5.95 -17.42
C MET A 462 7.60 -7.07 -17.89
N ASP A 463 8.83 -7.13 -17.36
CA ASP A 463 9.80 -8.20 -17.62
C ASP A 463 9.84 -9.16 -16.42
N MET A 464 8.92 -10.13 -16.43
CA MET A 464 8.77 -11.06 -15.32
C MET A 464 9.91 -12.08 -15.22
N LEU A 465 10.66 -12.29 -16.31
CA LEU A 465 11.79 -13.22 -16.27
C LEU A 465 12.99 -12.66 -15.53
N ARG A 466 13.11 -11.31 -15.38
CA ARG A 466 14.28 -10.64 -14.80
C ARG A 466 13.97 -9.73 -13.62
N TYR A 467 12.71 -9.53 -13.24
CA TYR A 467 12.33 -8.58 -12.21
C TYR A 467 13.14 -8.75 -10.91
N HIS A 468 13.47 -9.98 -10.54
CA HIS A 468 14.19 -10.35 -9.32
C HIS A 468 15.69 -9.97 -9.33
N THR A 469 16.20 -9.49 -10.45
CA THR A 469 17.60 -9.08 -10.60
C THR A 469 17.82 -7.59 -10.36
N PHE A 470 16.75 -6.80 -10.21
CA PHE A 470 16.80 -5.35 -10.03
C PHE A 470 16.28 -4.94 -8.67
N THR A 471 16.86 -3.89 -8.09
CA THR A 471 16.41 -3.22 -6.87
C THR A 471 15.97 -4.20 -5.76
N SER A 472 14.75 -4.06 -5.24
CA SER A 472 14.15 -4.95 -4.24
C SER A 472 13.37 -6.12 -4.84
N GLY A 473 13.41 -6.32 -6.15
CA GLY A 473 12.60 -7.32 -6.86
C GLY A 473 12.75 -8.75 -6.35
N ALA A 474 13.94 -9.14 -5.89
CA ALA A 474 14.12 -10.47 -5.28
C ALA A 474 13.22 -10.72 -4.06
N GLY A 475 12.80 -9.66 -3.37
CA GLY A 475 11.86 -9.74 -2.25
C GLY A 475 10.43 -10.08 -2.65
N TRP A 476 10.07 -9.99 -3.94
CA TRP A 476 8.70 -10.27 -4.42
C TRP A 476 8.48 -11.73 -4.82
N ALA A 477 9.48 -12.58 -4.59
CA ALA A 477 9.44 -13.99 -4.99
C ALA A 477 8.33 -14.81 -4.30
N PHE A 478 7.83 -14.37 -3.13
CA PHE A 478 6.67 -15.02 -2.52
C PHE A 478 5.43 -14.91 -3.41
N ASP A 479 5.20 -13.75 -4.00
CA ASP A 479 4.03 -13.51 -4.87
C ASP A 479 4.22 -14.07 -6.27
N PHE A 480 5.42 -13.98 -6.85
CA PHE A 480 5.63 -14.30 -8.27
C PHE A 480 6.34 -15.62 -8.53
N GLY A 481 7.16 -16.13 -7.59
CA GLY A 481 8.23 -17.06 -7.93
C GLY A 481 9.30 -16.39 -8.80
N THR A 482 10.36 -17.08 -9.14
CA THR A 482 11.40 -16.56 -10.03
C THR A 482 11.63 -17.49 -11.24
N SER A 483 12.11 -16.95 -12.34
CA SER A 483 12.51 -17.72 -13.52
C SER A 483 13.68 -18.69 -13.25
N GLN A 484 14.30 -18.59 -12.08
CA GLN A 484 15.44 -19.42 -11.64
C GLN A 484 15.03 -20.56 -10.69
N ASP A 485 13.79 -20.57 -10.21
CA ASP A 485 13.32 -21.58 -9.24
C ASP A 485 13.25 -22.98 -9.88
N SER A 486 12.72 -23.07 -11.10
CA SER A 486 12.63 -24.31 -11.88
C SER A 486 12.30 -24.03 -13.34
N LYS A 487 12.48 -25.03 -14.22
CA LYS A 487 12.04 -24.95 -15.62
C LYS A 487 10.53 -24.72 -15.73
N GLU A 488 9.76 -25.37 -14.88
CA GLU A 488 8.29 -25.22 -14.85
C GLU A 488 7.89 -23.79 -14.48
N MET A 489 8.50 -23.20 -13.45
CA MET A 489 8.25 -21.82 -13.05
C MET A 489 8.69 -20.83 -14.14
N PHE A 490 9.83 -21.08 -14.80
CA PHE A 490 10.27 -20.25 -15.93
C PHE A 490 9.23 -20.22 -17.05
N GLU A 491 8.76 -21.39 -17.51
CA GLU A 491 7.76 -21.47 -18.58
C GLU A 491 6.42 -20.85 -18.15
N TYR A 492 6.03 -21.05 -16.89
CA TYR A 492 4.82 -20.44 -16.34
C TYR A 492 4.90 -18.90 -16.34
N ILE A 493 5.96 -18.34 -15.79
CA ILE A 493 6.19 -16.88 -15.74
C ILE A 493 6.28 -16.30 -17.15
N LYS A 494 7.02 -16.97 -18.07
CA LYS A 494 7.14 -16.58 -19.47
C LYS A 494 5.77 -16.49 -20.14
N GLY A 495 4.84 -17.39 -19.79
CA GLY A 495 3.50 -17.47 -20.36
C GLY A 495 2.61 -16.25 -20.07
N TYR A 496 2.93 -15.43 -19.08
CA TYR A 496 2.20 -14.18 -18.78
C TYR A 496 3.08 -12.92 -18.74
N SER A 497 4.40 -13.03 -18.86
CA SER A 497 5.31 -11.88 -18.85
C SER A 497 4.97 -10.93 -20.00
N PRO A 498 4.53 -9.68 -19.75
CA PRO A 498 3.99 -8.82 -20.80
C PRO A 498 4.92 -8.64 -21.99
N ILE A 499 6.19 -8.30 -21.79
CA ILE A 499 7.14 -8.07 -22.89
C ILE A 499 7.38 -9.32 -23.75
N ASN A 500 7.23 -10.52 -23.18
CA ASN A 500 7.46 -11.78 -23.88
C ASN A 500 6.21 -12.26 -24.64
N ASN A 501 5.05 -11.63 -24.41
CA ASN A 501 3.77 -12.03 -25.00
C ASN A 501 3.18 -11.00 -25.97
N VAL A 502 3.89 -9.91 -26.26
CA VAL A 502 3.52 -9.01 -27.36
C VAL A 502 3.80 -9.72 -28.69
N LYS A 503 2.76 -9.93 -29.47
CA LYS A 503 2.80 -10.65 -30.76
C LYS A 503 2.71 -9.68 -31.94
N LYS A 504 3.57 -9.86 -32.94
CA LYS A 504 3.54 -9.08 -34.17
C LYS A 504 2.23 -9.33 -34.94
N GLY A 505 1.67 -8.27 -35.47
CA GLY A 505 0.44 -8.35 -36.24
C GLY A 505 -0.85 -8.39 -35.43
N THR A 506 -0.76 -8.18 -34.10
CA THR A 506 -1.93 -8.11 -33.24
C THR A 506 -2.43 -6.66 -33.12
N HIS A 507 -3.75 -6.47 -33.16
CA HIS A 507 -4.40 -5.19 -32.91
C HIS A 507 -4.56 -5.00 -31.39
N TYR A 508 -3.61 -4.28 -30.76
CA TYR A 508 -3.69 -3.96 -29.33
C TYR A 508 -4.60 -2.75 -29.08
N PRO A 509 -5.16 -2.60 -27.87
CA PRO A 509 -5.90 -1.40 -27.48
C PRO A 509 -5.00 -0.16 -27.55
N ALA A 510 -5.60 1.03 -27.60
CA ALA A 510 -4.89 2.27 -27.39
C ALA A 510 -4.21 2.21 -26.02
N THR A 511 -2.89 2.39 -25.98
CA THR A 511 -2.11 2.15 -24.77
C THR A 511 -1.33 3.38 -24.36
N LEU A 512 -1.49 3.81 -23.09
CA LEU A 512 -0.67 4.82 -22.47
C LEU A 512 0.08 4.22 -21.28
N VAL A 513 1.36 3.91 -21.49
CA VAL A 513 2.26 3.47 -20.43
C VAL A 513 2.73 4.69 -19.64
N THR A 514 2.63 4.68 -18.31
CA THR A 514 3.14 5.76 -17.47
C THR A 514 4.24 5.26 -16.54
N THR A 515 5.31 6.05 -16.36
CA THR A 515 6.43 5.72 -15.46
C THR A 515 7.19 6.96 -15.02
N GLY A 516 7.96 6.85 -13.93
CA GLY A 516 8.94 7.86 -13.51
C GLY A 516 10.36 7.42 -13.85
N ASP A 517 11.21 8.36 -14.24
CA ASP A 517 12.61 8.06 -14.62
C ASP A 517 13.53 7.74 -13.42
N HIS A 518 13.07 8.06 -12.19
CA HIS A 518 13.75 7.79 -10.91
C HIS A 518 13.05 6.68 -10.10
N ASP A 519 12.24 5.84 -10.75
CA ASP A 519 11.60 4.70 -10.08
C ASP A 519 12.66 3.63 -9.74
N ASP A 520 13.09 3.61 -8.48
CA ASP A 520 14.04 2.66 -7.93
C ASP A 520 13.35 1.51 -7.16
N ARG A 521 12.04 1.38 -7.31
CA ARG A 521 11.25 0.22 -6.88
C ARG A 521 10.99 -0.72 -8.05
N VAL A 522 10.30 -0.25 -9.08
CA VAL A 522 10.12 -0.96 -10.35
C VAL A 522 10.85 -0.20 -11.45
N VAL A 523 12.06 -0.65 -11.77
CA VAL A 523 12.94 0.08 -12.68
C VAL A 523 12.24 0.48 -14.00
N PRO A 524 12.42 1.73 -14.48
CA PRO A 524 11.71 2.24 -15.66
C PRO A 524 11.93 1.41 -16.92
N ALA A 525 13.02 0.63 -16.98
CA ALA A 525 13.32 -0.28 -18.06
C ALA A 525 12.19 -1.29 -18.33
N HIS A 526 11.40 -1.68 -17.33
CA HIS A 526 10.19 -2.49 -17.53
C HIS A 526 9.21 -1.78 -18.47
N SER A 527 8.87 -0.54 -18.16
CA SER A 527 7.94 0.28 -18.96
C SER A 527 8.50 0.63 -20.32
N PHE A 528 9.79 1.00 -20.41
CA PHE A 528 10.45 1.34 -21.69
C PHE A 528 10.46 0.16 -22.67
N LYS A 529 10.86 -1.02 -22.20
CA LYS A 529 10.89 -2.24 -23.01
C LYS A 529 9.51 -2.65 -23.48
N PHE A 530 8.51 -2.57 -22.58
CA PHE A 530 7.14 -2.94 -22.95
C PHE A 530 6.54 -1.99 -23.97
N ALA A 531 6.75 -0.67 -23.81
CA ALA A 531 6.29 0.31 -24.79
C ALA A 531 6.96 0.12 -26.16
N ALA A 532 8.28 -0.13 -26.19
CA ALA A 532 9.03 -0.39 -27.42
C ALA A 532 8.54 -1.66 -28.14
N GLU A 533 8.33 -2.76 -27.39
CA GLU A 533 7.79 -4.01 -27.94
C GLU A 533 6.38 -3.81 -28.55
N LEU A 534 5.51 -3.04 -27.86
CA LEU A 534 4.19 -2.73 -28.39
C LEU A 534 4.27 -1.87 -29.66
N GLN A 535 5.12 -0.84 -29.68
CA GLN A 535 5.30 0.06 -30.83
C GLN A 535 5.84 -0.68 -32.08
N ASP A 536 6.75 -1.64 -31.88
CA ASP A 536 7.28 -2.46 -32.96
C ASP A 536 6.25 -3.44 -33.53
N LYS A 537 5.40 -4.01 -32.68
CA LYS A 537 4.56 -5.16 -33.01
C LYS A 537 3.08 -4.85 -33.27
N GLN A 538 2.63 -3.66 -32.84
CA GLN A 538 1.27 -3.18 -33.10
C GLN A 538 0.97 -3.12 -34.59
N SER A 539 -0.14 -3.72 -35.02
CA SER A 539 -0.57 -3.66 -36.45
C SER A 539 -1.78 -2.76 -36.68
N GLY A 540 -2.44 -2.32 -35.63
CA GLY A 540 -3.62 -1.47 -35.69
C GLY A 540 -3.28 0.02 -35.76
N VAL A 541 -4.34 0.85 -35.83
CA VAL A 541 -4.24 2.32 -35.85
C VAL A 541 -4.25 2.92 -34.41
N ASN A 542 -4.46 2.09 -33.40
CA ASN A 542 -4.51 2.55 -32.03
C ASN A 542 -3.13 3.05 -31.57
N PRO A 543 -3.04 4.23 -30.92
CA PRO A 543 -1.77 4.78 -30.48
C PRO A 543 -1.17 3.96 -29.32
N VAL A 544 0.15 3.82 -29.35
CA VAL A 544 0.95 3.29 -28.23
C VAL A 544 1.91 4.39 -27.80
N LEU A 545 1.64 4.97 -26.65
CA LEU A 545 2.40 6.08 -26.09
C LEU A 545 3.02 5.70 -24.74
N ILE A 546 4.11 6.35 -24.42
CA ILE A 546 4.69 6.31 -23.09
C ILE A 546 4.84 7.74 -22.54
N ARG A 547 4.35 7.95 -21.32
CA ARG A 547 4.53 9.18 -20.55
C ARG A 547 5.55 8.95 -19.45
N ILE A 548 6.63 9.72 -19.48
CA ILE A 548 7.74 9.62 -18.54
C ILE A 548 7.78 10.88 -17.70
N ASP A 549 7.54 10.77 -16.39
CA ASP A 549 7.72 11.87 -15.45
C ASP A 549 9.19 11.98 -15.06
N VAL A 550 9.78 13.13 -15.34
CA VAL A 550 11.21 13.40 -15.05
C VAL A 550 11.36 13.79 -13.58
N ASN A 551 12.36 13.24 -12.90
CA ASN A 551 12.61 13.39 -11.46
C ASN A 551 11.41 12.90 -10.63
N ALA A 552 10.79 11.81 -11.02
CA ALA A 552 9.70 11.16 -10.31
C ALA A 552 9.96 9.67 -10.12
N GLY A 553 9.58 9.12 -8.98
CA GLY A 553 9.75 7.71 -8.62
C GLY A 553 8.46 6.91 -8.77
N HIS A 554 8.29 5.89 -7.92
CA HIS A 554 7.18 4.94 -7.95
C HIS A 554 5.84 5.53 -7.44
N GLY A 555 5.52 6.76 -7.80
CA GLY A 555 4.30 7.48 -7.36
C GLY A 555 4.58 8.68 -6.45
N ALA A 556 5.84 8.98 -6.16
CA ALA A 556 6.28 10.16 -5.40
C ALA A 556 7.19 11.07 -6.24
N GLY A 557 7.53 12.24 -5.73
CA GLY A 557 8.40 13.23 -6.42
C GLY A 557 7.66 14.12 -7.41
N LYS A 558 6.32 14.15 -7.39
CA LYS A 558 5.50 14.99 -8.26
C LYS A 558 4.88 16.14 -7.47
N SER A 559 4.93 17.34 -8.03
CA SER A 559 4.14 18.46 -7.53
C SER A 559 2.63 18.21 -7.75
N VAL A 560 1.79 18.96 -7.04
CA VAL A 560 0.33 18.93 -7.25
C VAL A 560 -0.02 19.22 -8.72
N ALA A 561 0.62 20.22 -9.33
CA ALA A 561 0.41 20.56 -10.73
C ALA A 561 0.79 19.42 -11.68
N ALA A 562 1.92 18.71 -11.44
CA ALA A 562 2.32 17.56 -12.23
C ALA A 562 1.35 16.39 -12.08
N THR A 563 0.82 16.16 -10.88
CA THR A 563 -0.20 15.14 -10.60
C THR A 563 -1.53 15.46 -11.31
N ILE A 564 -1.95 16.72 -11.32
CA ILE A 564 -3.13 17.15 -12.08
C ILE A 564 -2.91 16.91 -13.56
N GLN A 565 -1.77 17.36 -14.12
CA GLN A 565 -1.47 17.19 -15.54
C GLN A 565 -1.44 15.71 -15.97
N GLU A 566 -0.85 14.84 -15.15
CA GLU A 566 -0.85 13.39 -15.41
C GLU A 566 -2.29 12.83 -15.50
N ASN A 567 -3.17 13.21 -14.57
CA ASN A 567 -4.55 12.74 -14.59
C ASN A 567 -5.35 13.33 -15.78
N VAL A 568 -5.07 14.58 -16.15
CA VAL A 568 -5.65 15.19 -17.37
C VAL A 568 -5.22 14.41 -18.62
N ASP A 569 -3.91 14.13 -18.76
CA ASP A 569 -3.38 13.36 -19.89
C ASP A 569 -4.01 11.97 -19.99
N ILE A 570 -4.13 11.27 -18.86
CA ILE A 570 -4.73 9.92 -18.79
C ILE A 570 -6.22 9.97 -19.20
N GLN A 571 -7.00 10.90 -18.65
CA GLN A 571 -8.44 10.98 -18.93
C GLN A 571 -8.70 11.45 -20.38
N ALA A 572 -7.94 12.45 -20.84
CA ALA A 572 -8.04 12.93 -22.21
C ALA A 572 -7.68 11.85 -23.23
N PHE A 573 -6.55 11.11 -23.02
CA PHE A 573 -6.17 9.98 -23.84
C PHE A 573 -7.26 8.91 -23.88
N THR A 574 -7.84 8.61 -22.74
CA THR A 574 -8.88 7.59 -22.59
C THR A 574 -10.14 7.97 -23.36
N LEU A 575 -10.68 9.16 -23.15
CA LEU A 575 -11.89 9.64 -23.82
C LEU A 575 -11.68 9.81 -25.33
N TYR A 576 -10.53 10.38 -25.72
CA TYR A 576 -10.19 10.53 -27.15
C TYR A 576 -10.12 9.19 -27.87
N SER A 577 -9.48 8.19 -27.24
CA SER A 577 -9.38 6.85 -27.82
C SER A 577 -10.74 6.13 -27.91
N MET A 578 -11.67 6.46 -27.05
CA MET A 578 -13.07 6.00 -27.09
C MET A 578 -13.95 6.78 -28.11
N GLY A 579 -13.37 7.77 -28.80
CA GLY A 579 -14.06 8.56 -29.83
C GLY A 579 -14.78 9.81 -29.36
N PHE A 580 -14.61 10.20 -28.09
CA PHE A 580 -15.17 11.47 -27.57
C PHE A 580 -14.33 12.65 -28.07
N LYS A 581 -14.98 13.62 -28.72
CA LYS A 581 -14.36 14.90 -29.15
C LYS A 581 -14.54 16.01 -28.12
N GLU A 582 -15.51 15.84 -27.24
CA GLU A 582 -15.85 16.72 -26.13
C GLU A 582 -16.09 15.87 -24.87
N LEU A 583 -16.07 16.49 -23.69
CA LEU A 583 -16.43 15.77 -22.46
C LEU A 583 -17.85 15.22 -22.57
N PRO A 584 -18.09 13.96 -22.17
CA PRO A 584 -19.44 13.40 -22.16
C PRO A 584 -20.39 14.29 -21.34
N LYS A 585 -21.57 14.57 -21.89
CA LYS A 585 -22.66 15.23 -21.16
C LYS A 585 -23.64 14.15 -20.71
N LEU A 586 -24.01 14.17 -19.44
CA LEU A 586 -25.08 13.34 -18.87
C LEU A 586 -26.44 13.91 -19.17
#